data_b5c032c2a6f011f490ab707a822a0a0f
#
_entry.id   b5c032c2a6f011f490ab707a822a0a0f
#
_cell.length_a   1.000
_cell.length_b   1.000
_cell.length_c   1.000
_cell.angle_alpha   90.00
_cell.angle_beta   90.00
_cell.angle_gamma   90.00
#
_symmetry.space_group_name_H-M   'P 1'
#
loop_
_entity.id
_entity.type
_entity.pdbx_description
1 polymer ?
#
loop_
_entity_poly.entity_id
_entity_poly.type
_entity_poly.pdbx_seq_one_letter_code
_entity_poly.pdbx_strand_id
1 'polypeptide(L)'
;GVFELEVANSLAGGELTFRRSPLFGLPYPAGSEILLEGTLDPMELASEGPFFDLLKTYDAVRAQPVLTVQRAHHRPGPLFHYIMPGGMEHQILMGLPREAKIREFVGNVVPSVRGVYLTPGGGTWLHAVVSIEKQRDGDAKNAMLAAFSAHPSLKHVVVVDPDVEVTDGRQVEWAIATRFRADRGLLIVPGAAGSTLDPSALSDGETTKMGIDATYPIREAEKYKRVDYQS
;
A
#
# COMPACT_ATOMS: atom_id res chain seq x y z
N GLY A 1 18.40 2.57 -12.09
CA GLY A 1 17.94 1.92 -10.91
C GLY A 1 19.05 1.78 -9.88
N VAL A 2 18.67 1.58 -8.65
CA VAL A 2 19.60 1.26 -7.55
C VAL A 2 19.60 -0.26 -7.40
N PHE A 3 20.76 -0.84 -7.12
CA PHE A 3 20.89 -2.28 -6.93
C PHE A 3 20.39 -2.66 -5.53
N GLU A 4 19.40 -3.53 -5.44
CA GLU A 4 18.66 -3.84 -4.19
C GLU A 4 19.55 -4.38 -3.07
N LEU A 5 20.60 -5.15 -3.41
CA LEU A 5 21.56 -5.65 -2.43
C LEU A 5 22.40 -4.53 -1.80
N GLU A 6 22.67 -3.44 -2.52
CA GLU A 6 23.36 -2.26 -1.98
C GLU A 6 22.44 -1.52 -1.00
N VAL A 7 21.15 -1.41 -1.33
CA VAL A 7 20.16 -0.84 -0.41
C VAL A 7 20.05 -1.68 0.87
N ALA A 8 19.92 -3.00 0.72
CA ALA A 8 19.87 -3.91 1.86
C ALA A 8 21.12 -3.80 2.75
N ASN A 9 22.30 -3.71 2.14
CA ASN A 9 23.54 -3.53 2.88
C ASN A 9 23.59 -2.19 3.61
N SER A 10 23.14 -1.12 2.98
CA SER A 10 23.06 0.21 3.61
C SER A 10 22.12 0.21 4.81
N LEU A 11 20.94 -0.41 4.69
CA LEU A 11 19.97 -0.55 5.78
C LEU A 11 20.52 -1.41 6.93
N ALA A 12 21.39 -2.39 6.62
CA ALA A 12 22.08 -3.22 7.60
C ALA A 12 23.36 -2.58 8.15
N GLY A 13 23.57 -1.26 7.96
CA GLY A 13 24.76 -0.57 8.45
C GLY A 13 26.08 -0.94 7.75
N GLY A 14 26.02 -1.56 6.56
CA GLY A 14 27.20 -2.01 5.81
C GLY A 14 27.76 -3.36 6.27
N GLU A 15 27.06 -4.07 7.14
CA GLU A 15 27.55 -5.32 7.75
C GLU A 15 27.26 -6.58 6.93
N LEU A 16 26.50 -6.49 5.83
CA LEU A 16 26.20 -7.64 5.00
C LEU A 16 27.43 -8.09 4.22
N THR A 17 27.78 -9.36 4.38
CA THR A 17 28.81 -10.00 3.55
C THR A 17 28.16 -10.70 2.37
N PHE A 18 28.84 -10.65 1.21
CA PHE A 18 28.37 -11.28 -0.03
C PHE A 18 29.31 -12.39 -0.47
N ARG A 19 28.74 -13.41 -1.09
CA ARG A 19 29.46 -14.47 -1.80
C ARG A 19 29.00 -14.53 -3.24
N ARG A 20 29.74 -15.26 -4.07
CA ARG A 20 29.31 -15.56 -5.45
C ARG A 20 28.70 -16.95 -5.52
N SER A 21 27.61 -17.07 -6.22
CA SER A 21 26.91 -18.34 -6.41
C SER A 21 27.78 -19.31 -7.21
N PRO A 22 27.76 -20.61 -6.86
CA PRO A 22 28.67 -21.57 -7.44
C PRO A 22 28.45 -21.84 -8.94
N LEU A 23 27.20 -21.72 -9.44
CA LEU A 23 26.87 -22.03 -10.83
C LEU A 23 27.03 -20.79 -11.73
N PHE A 24 26.50 -19.65 -11.34
CA PHE A 24 26.44 -18.46 -12.19
C PHE A 24 27.36 -17.32 -11.74
N GLY A 25 28.01 -17.42 -10.60
CA GLY A 25 28.87 -16.37 -10.07
C GLY A 25 28.14 -15.08 -9.66
N LEU A 26 26.83 -15.14 -9.50
CA LEU A 26 26.02 -13.99 -9.09
C LEU A 26 26.19 -13.70 -7.58
N PRO A 27 26.21 -12.43 -7.16
CA PRO A 27 26.33 -12.08 -5.76
C PRO A 27 25.07 -12.47 -4.98
N TYR A 28 25.26 -13.03 -3.78
CA TYR A 28 24.19 -13.32 -2.83
C TYR A 28 24.65 -13.07 -1.39
N PRO A 29 23.76 -12.74 -0.45
CA PRO A 29 24.10 -12.56 0.96
C PRO A 29 24.63 -13.87 1.56
N ALA A 30 25.83 -13.83 2.17
CA ALA A 30 26.49 -15.03 2.71
C ALA A 30 25.70 -15.75 3.83
N GLY A 31 24.78 -15.00 4.49
CA GLY A 31 23.88 -15.51 5.52
C GLY A 31 22.61 -16.16 4.99
N SER A 32 22.42 -16.29 3.66
CA SER A 32 21.21 -16.90 3.10
C SER A 32 21.00 -18.33 3.61
N GLU A 33 19.79 -18.64 3.99
CA GLU A 33 19.39 -19.97 4.47
C GLU A 33 19.29 -20.98 3.33
N ILE A 34 18.73 -20.50 2.19
CA ILE A 34 18.52 -21.28 0.97
C ILE A 34 18.98 -20.43 -0.22
N LEU A 35 19.67 -21.05 -1.16
CA LEU A 35 20.05 -20.45 -2.44
C LEU A 35 19.58 -21.35 -3.57
N LEU A 36 18.74 -20.83 -4.44
CA LEU A 36 18.31 -21.49 -5.67
C LEU A 36 19.01 -20.82 -6.84
N GLU A 37 19.62 -21.63 -7.69
CA GLU A 37 20.26 -21.17 -8.92
C GLU A 37 19.54 -21.80 -10.11
N GLY A 38 19.16 -21.01 -11.08
CA GLY A 38 18.40 -21.45 -12.23
C GLY A 38 18.40 -20.46 -13.37
N THR A 39 17.72 -20.81 -14.44
CA THR A 39 17.50 -19.97 -15.61
C THR A 39 16.01 -19.62 -15.71
N LEU A 40 15.76 -18.39 -16.11
CA LEU A 40 14.42 -17.88 -16.39
C LEU A 40 14.36 -17.54 -17.88
N ASP A 41 13.48 -18.25 -18.62
CA ASP A 41 13.16 -17.90 -20.00
C ASP A 41 11.84 -17.08 -19.99
N PRO A 42 11.86 -15.79 -20.37
CA PRO A 42 10.65 -14.97 -20.40
C PRO A 42 9.59 -15.48 -21.39
N MET A 43 9.96 -16.35 -22.33
CA MET A 43 9.05 -16.93 -23.30
C MET A 43 8.44 -18.27 -22.85
N GLU A 44 9.04 -18.91 -21.84
CA GLU A 44 8.48 -20.11 -21.22
C GLU A 44 7.50 -19.71 -20.10
N LEU A 45 6.20 -19.82 -20.38
CA LEU A 45 5.14 -19.42 -19.46
C LEU A 45 4.38 -20.64 -18.95
N ALA A 46 4.04 -20.62 -17.66
CA ALA A 46 3.13 -21.58 -17.04
C ALA A 46 1.98 -20.88 -16.33
N SER A 47 0.86 -21.58 -16.18
CA SER A 47 -0.27 -21.07 -15.41
C SER A 47 0.08 -21.01 -13.93
N GLU A 48 -0.04 -19.81 -13.34
CA GLU A 48 0.15 -19.54 -11.92
C GLU A 48 -1.18 -19.14 -11.28
N GLY A 49 -1.48 -19.73 -10.12
CA GLY A 49 -2.72 -19.47 -9.38
C GLY A 49 -3.83 -20.53 -9.64
N PRO A 50 -5.07 -20.29 -9.14
CA PRO A 50 -5.46 -19.08 -8.36
C PRO A 50 -4.86 -19.12 -6.95
N PHE A 51 -4.36 -17.99 -6.49
CA PHE A 51 -3.86 -17.85 -5.12
C PHE A 51 -4.81 -17.01 -4.27
N PHE A 52 -4.87 -17.35 -2.99
CA PHE A 52 -5.39 -16.47 -1.96
C PHE A 52 -4.41 -15.32 -1.76
N ASP A 53 -4.87 -14.08 -1.88
CA ASP A 53 -4.00 -12.91 -1.91
C ASP A 53 -4.37 -11.85 -0.84
N LEU A 54 -3.73 -10.70 -0.90
CA LEU A 54 -3.75 -9.58 0.04
C LEU A 54 -5.14 -9.17 0.51
N LEU A 55 -6.11 -9.18 -0.41
CA LEU A 55 -7.51 -8.81 -0.12
C LEU A 55 -8.35 -9.95 0.46
N LYS A 56 -7.74 -11.11 0.74
CA LYS A 56 -8.44 -12.33 1.21
C LYS A 56 -9.45 -12.87 0.18
N THR A 57 -9.23 -12.57 -1.08
CA THR A 57 -9.94 -13.14 -2.22
C THR A 57 -8.94 -13.91 -3.10
N TYR A 58 -9.43 -14.81 -3.93
CA TYR A 58 -8.58 -15.46 -4.91
C TYR A 58 -8.21 -14.49 -6.03
N ASP A 59 -6.93 -14.42 -6.36
CA ASP A 59 -6.45 -13.74 -7.55
C ASP A 59 -6.68 -14.57 -8.80
N ALA A 60 -6.65 -13.93 -9.96
CA ALA A 60 -6.82 -14.60 -11.25
C ALA A 60 -5.62 -15.51 -11.57
N VAL A 61 -5.89 -16.59 -12.30
CA VAL A 61 -4.82 -17.38 -12.92
C VAL A 61 -4.13 -16.54 -13.99
N ARG A 62 -2.79 -16.49 -13.93
CA ARG A 62 -1.96 -15.74 -14.89
C ARG A 62 -0.90 -16.62 -15.51
N ALA A 63 -0.51 -16.30 -16.73
CA ALA A 63 0.66 -16.89 -17.36
C ALA A 63 1.90 -16.16 -16.85
N GLN A 64 2.81 -16.88 -16.18
CA GLN A 64 4.02 -16.33 -15.58
C GLN A 64 5.27 -17.05 -16.08
N PRO A 65 6.43 -16.34 -16.17
CA PRO A 65 7.69 -16.96 -16.55
C PRO A 65 8.11 -18.07 -15.59
N VAL A 66 8.68 -19.14 -16.13
CA VAL A 66 9.15 -20.31 -15.37
C VAL A 66 10.62 -20.14 -14.98
N LEU A 67 10.92 -20.27 -13.69
CA LEU A 67 12.29 -20.42 -13.20
C LEU A 67 12.64 -21.92 -13.15
N THR A 68 13.49 -22.39 -14.07
CA THR A 68 14.02 -23.76 -14.07
C THR A 68 15.20 -23.85 -13.12
N VAL A 69 14.98 -24.41 -11.92
CA VAL A 69 16.02 -24.56 -10.89
C VAL A 69 16.98 -25.66 -11.29
N GLN A 70 18.27 -25.30 -11.39
CA GLN A 70 19.37 -26.23 -11.74
C GLN A 70 20.17 -26.67 -10.50
N ARG A 71 20.24 -25.83 -9.47
CA ARG A 71 20.88 -26.14 -8.19
C ARG A 71 20.10 -25.53 -7.02
N ALA A 72 20.07 -26.28 -5.92
CA ALA A 72 19.57 -25.81 -4.64
C ALA A 72 20.67 -26.05 -3.58
N HIS A 73 20.99 -25.00 -2.82
CA HIS A 73 21.90 -25.06 -1.70
C HIS A 73 21.16 -24.60 -0.45
N HIS A 74 21.51 -25.17 0.70
CA HIS A 74 20.94 -24.76 1.97
C HIS A 74 21.97 -24.96 3.11
N ARG A 75 21.81 -24.23 4.18
CA ARG A 75 22.56 -24.44 5.42
C ARG A 75 22.10 -25.73 6.10
N PRO A 76 22.93 -26.34 6.98
CA PRO A 76 22.43 -27.39 7.87
C PRO A 76 21.31 -26.85 8.76
N GLY A 77 20.12 -27.48 8.73
CA GLY A 77 18.94 -27.03 9.46
C GLY A 77 18.42 -25.63 9.02
N PRO A 78 18.12 -25.42 7.74
CA PRO A 78 17.75 -24.11 7.24
C PRO A 78 16.41 -23.67 7.80
N LEU A 79 16.26 -22.37 8.07
CA LEU A 79 15.00 -21.75 8.39
C LEU A 79 14.31 -21.33 7.09
N PHE A 80 13.04 -21.72 6.92
CA PHE A 80 12.22 -21.28 5.80
C PHE A 80 11.20 -20.26 6.27
N HIS A 81 11.40 -18.99 5.86
CA HIS A 81 10.44 -17.93 6.16
C HIS A 81 9.31 -17.98 5.14
N TYR A 82 8.09 -18.15 5.62
CA TYR A 82 6.86 -18.14 4.83
C TYR A 82 5.96 -16.99 5.24
N ILE A 83 5.52 -16.18 4.26
CA ILE A 83 4.55 -15.11 4.49
C ILE A 83 3.15 -15.66 4.16
N MET A 84 2.26 -15.67 5.16
CA MET A 84 0.87 -16.08 4.96
C MET A 84 0.15 -15.05 4.07
N PRO A 85 -0.35 -15.43 2.88
CA PRO A 85 -1.10 -14.53 2.03
C PRO A 85 -2.30 -13.91 2.78
N GLY A 86 -2.53 -12.59 2.61
CA GLY A 86 -3.59 -11.87 3.31
C GLY A 86 -3.43 -11.76 4.83
N GLY A 87 -2.33 -12.27 5.40
CA GLY A 87 -1.98 -12.11 6.80
C GLY A 87 -1.48 -10.70 7.13
N MET A 88 -1.35 -10.41 8.43
CA MET A 88 -0.91 -9.08 8.90
C MET A 88 0.49 -8.72 8.37
N GLU A 89 1.43 -9.67 8.36
CA GLU A 89 2.78 -9.45 7.85
C GLU A 89 2.76 -9.06 6.37
N HIS A 90 2.00 -9.80 5.54
CA HIS A 90 1.81 -9.47 4.13
C HIS A 90 1.25 -8.06 3.96
N GLN A 91 0.20 -7.72 4.71
CA GLN A 91 -0.43 -6.40 4.67
C GLN A 91 0.54 -5.27 5.06
N ILE A 92 1.33 -5.45 6.13
CA ILE A 92 2.31 -4.45 6.59
C ILE A 92 3.40 -4.24 5.54
N LEU A 93 3.98 -5.32 5.01
CA LEU A 93 5.06 -5.25 4.02
C LEU A 93 4.61 -4.56 2.73
N MET A 94 3.37 -4.78 2.31
CA MET A 94 2.81 -4.14 1.12
C MET A 94 2.37 -2.69 1.35
N GLY A 95 1.75 -2.42 2.50
CA GLY A 95 1.12 -1.13 2.79
C GLY A 95 2.10 -0.05 3.23
N LEU A 96 3.01 -0.35 4.14
CA LEU A 96 3.90 0.65 4.75
C LEU A 96 4.71 1.50 3.75
N PRO A 97 5.33 0.92 2.70
CA PRO A 97 6.02 1.72 1.69
C PRO A 97 5.08 2.61 0.88
N ARG A 98 3.81 2.20 0.74
CA ARG A 98 2.79 2.98 0.02
C ARG A 98 2.28 4.16 0.85
N GLU A 99 2.13 3.98 2.15
CA GLU A 99 1.78 5.09 3.06
C GLU A 99 2.83 6.20 3.01
N ALA A 100 4.11 5.85 3.05
CA ALA A 100 5.20 6.80 2.92
C ALA A 100 5.13 7.58 1.59
N LYS A 101 4.87 6.88 0.48
CA LYS A 101 4.73 7.50 -0.84
C LYS A 101 3.50 8.38 -0.95
N ILE A 102 2.36 7.95 -0.40
CA ILE A 102 1.14 8.78 -0.35
C ILE A 102 1.41 10.05 0.47
N ARG A 103 2.08 9.93 1.62
CA ARG A 103 2.45 11.09 2.46
C ARG A 103 3.31 12.09 1.70
N GLU A 104 4.30 11.63 0.96
CA GLU A 104 5.17 12.47 0.13
C GLU A 104 4.36 13.23 -0.94
N PHE A 105 3.55 12.53 -1.73
CA PHE A 105 2.77 13.14 -2.82
C PHE A 105 1.72 14.12 -2.30
N VAL A 106 1.02 13.78 -1.25
CA VAL A 106 0.05 14.68 -0.61
C VAL A 106 0.77 15.90 -0.04
N GLY A 107 1.94 15.71 0.58
CA GLY A 107 2.77 16.80 1.11
C GLY A 107 3.26 17.80 0.06
N ASN A 108 3.35 17.40 -1.21
CA ASN A 108 3.69 18.31 -2.31
C ASN A 108 2.56 19.28 -2.68
N VAL A 109 1.30 18.95 -2.33
CA VAL A 109 0.12 19.77 -2.69
C VAL A 109 -0.60 20.35 -1.48
N VAL A 110 -0.44 19.71 -0.31
CA VAL A 110 -0.98 20.19 0.97
C VAL A 110 0.16 20.21 1.98
N PRO A 111 0.57 21.39 2.49
CA PRO A 111 1.80 21.54 3.29
C PRO A 111 1.80 20.79 4.62
N SER A 112 0.63 20.46 5.16
CA SER A 112 0.51 19.90 6.50
C SER A 112 -0.24 18.57 6.52
N VAL A 113 0.47 17.50 6.17
CA VAL A 113 -0.02 16.10 6.30
C VAL A 113 0.31 15.58 7.70
N ARG A 114 -0.72 15.25 8.47
CA ARG A 114 -0.57 14.78 9.86
C ARG A 114 -0.46 13.26 9.93
N GLY A 115 -1.23 12.54 9.14
CA GLY A 115 -1.23 11.09 9.09
C GLY A 115 -1.65 10.52 7.73
N VAL A 116 -1.15 9.34 7.41
CA VAL A 116 -1.61 8.51 6.30
C VAL A 116 -1.70 7.08 6.81
N TYR A 117 -2.80 6.42 6.54
CA TYR A 117 -3.02 5.04 6.96
C TYR A 117 -3.78 4.27 5.89
N LEU A 118 -3.20 3.16 5.45
CA LEU A 118 -3.87 2.18 4.60
C LEU A 118 -4.60 1.17 5.50
N THR A 119 -5.92 1.17 5.46
CA THR A 119 -6.71 0.41 6.43
C THR A 119 -6.63 -1.11 6.20
N PRO A 120 -6.54 -1.92 7.27
CA PRO A 120 -6.58 -3.37 7.15
C PRO A 120 -7.85 -3.91 6.49
N GLY A 121 -9.00 -3.23 6.68
CA GLY A 121 -10.26 -3.56 6.01
C GLY A 121 -10.19 -3.40 4.49
N GLY A 122 -9.35 -2.50 3.99
CA GLY A 122 -9.03 -2.36 2.57
C GLY A 122 -7.83 -3.20 2.12
N GLY A 123 -7.40 -4.17 2.92
CA GLY A 123 -6.22 -5.00 2.66
C GLY A 123 -4.91 -4.23 2.70
N THR A 124 -4.86 -3.06 3.36
CA THR A 124 -3.74 -2.10 3.32
C THR A 124 -3.34 -1.70 1.89
N TRP A 125 -4.30 -1.69 0.99
CA TRP A 125 -4.08 -1.51 -0.45
C TRP A 125 -5.10 -0.61 -1.14
N LEU A 126 -6.40 -0.89 -0.94
CA LEU A 126 -7.47 -0.22 -1.68
C LEU A 126 -8.04 1.01 -0.98
N HIS A 127 -7.84 1.16 0.33
CA HIS A 127 -8.48 2.21 1.13
C HIS A 127 -7.45 2.93 1.99
N ALA A 128 -7.38 4.26 1.85
CA ALA A 128 -6.54 5.12 2.66
C ALA A 128 -7.37 6.13 3.47
N VAL A 129 -6.90 6.43 4.67
CA VAL A 129 -7.31 7.60 5.46
C VAL A 129 -6.12 8.56 5.50
N VAL A 130 -6.37 9.83 5.17
CA VAL A 130 -5.35 10.88 5.13
C VAL A 130 -5.77 12.03 6.04
N SER A 131 -4.99 12.32 7.07
CA SER A 131 -5.21 13.47 7.95
C SER A 131 -4.38 14.65 7.50
N ILE A 132 -5.04 15.78 7.28
CA ILE A 132 -4.41 17.05 6.86
C ILE A 132 -4.87 18.21 7.72
N GLU A 133 -4.00 19.17 7.92
CA GLU A 133 -4.37 20.47 8.46
C GLU A 133 -4.58 21.43 7.30
N LYS A 134 -5.83 21.69 6.96
CA LYS A 134 -6.21 22.50 5.80
C LYS A 134 -5.84 23.97 6.01
N GLN A 135 -5.39 24.60 4.94
CA GLN A 135 -5.30 26.06 4.81
C GLN A 135 -6.46 26.64 4.00
N ARG A 136 -7.05 25.82 3.13
CA ARG A 136 -8.20 26.13 2.26
C ARG A 136 -9.15 24.96 2.22
N ASP A 137 -10.44 25.22 2.07
CA ASP A 137 -11.45 24.13 1.98
C ASP A 137 -11.24 23.20 0.79
N GLY A 138 -10.57 23.66 -0.28
CA GLY A 138 -10.23 22.83 -1.44
C GLY A 138 -9.05 21.86 -1.23
N ASP A 139 -8.28 21.98 -0.13
CA ASP A 139 -7.07 21.15 0.08
C ASP A 139 -7.40 19.68 0.21
N ALA A 140 -8.58 19.33 0.73
CA ALA A 140 -9.02 17.94 0.81
C ALA A 140 -9.11 17.27 -0.56
N LYS A 141 -9.64 17.96 -1.58
CA LYS A 141 -9.71 17.42 -2.95
C LYS A 141 -8.32 17.26 -3.57
N ASN A 142 -7.43 18.21 -3.34
CA ASN A 142 -6.04 18.10 -3.81
C ASN A 142 -5.33 16.91 -3.15
N ALA A 143 -5.55 16.68 -1.85
CA ALA A 143 -5.01 15.52 -1.13
C ALA A 143 -5.51 14.19 -1.71
N MET A 144 -6.81 14.07 -2.04
CA MET A 144 -7.38 12.88 -2.67
C MET A 144 -6.73 12.57 -4.03
N LEU A 145 -6.61 13.58 -4.90
CA LEU A 145 -6.01 13.43 -6.23
C LEU A 145 -4.53 13.04 -6.14
N ALA A 146 -3.79 13.65 -5.22
CA ALA A 146 -2.39 13.32 -4.97
C ALA A 146 -2.24 11.89 -4.44
N ALA A 147 -3.10 11.45 -3.51
CA ALA A 147 -3.09 10.09 -2.98
C ALA A 147 -3.35 9.05 -4.07
N PHE A 148 -4.34 9.27 -4.95
CA PHE A 148 -4.60 8.40 -6.09
C PHE A 148 -3.43 8.34 -7.08
N SER A 149 -2.74 9.45 -7.30
CA SER A 149 -1.54 9.49 -8.16
C SER A 149 -0.36 8.77 -7.52
N ALA A 150 -0.19 8.86 -6.19
CA ALA A 150 0.88 8.21 -5.45
C ALA A 150 0.76 6.69 -5.45
N HIS A 151 -0.48 6.18 -5.39
CA HIS A 151 -0.78 4.76 -5.34
C HIS A 151 -1.93 4.42 -6.31
N PRO A 152 -1.63 4.08 -7.57
CA PRO A 152 -2.65 3.82 -8.59
C PRO A 152 -3.66 2.72 -8.25
N SER A 153 -3.26 1.74 -7.43
CA SER A 153 -4.18 0.70 -6.94
C SER A 153 -5.22 1.19 -5.93
N LEU A 154 -5.01 2.39 -5.36
CA LEU A 154 -5.92 2.95 -4.37
C LEU A 154 -7.29 3.23 -4.99
N LYS A 155 -8.35 2.76 -4.32
CA LYS A 155 -9.74 2.85 -4.77
C LYS A 155 -10.52 3.89 -3.98
N HIS A 156 -10.31 3.95 -2.66
CA HIS A 156 -11.00 4.88 -1.77
C HIS A 156 -10.00 5.71 -0.97
N VAL A 157 -10.29 7.00 -0.82
CA VAL A 157 -9.55 7.91 0.07
C VAL A 157 -10.54 8.69 0.93
N VAL A 158 -10.35 8.64 2.24
CA VAL A 158 -11.05 9.51 3.18
C VAL A 158 -10.07 10.54 3.71
N VAL A 159 -10.41 11.82 3.58
CA VAL A 159 -9.61 12.91 4.13
C VAL A 159 -10.29 13.44 5.38
N VAL A 160 -9.51 13.55 6.47
CA VAL A 160 -9.99 13.98 7.80
C VAL A 160 -9.13 15.10 8.35
N ASP A 161 -9.66 15.82 9.37
CA ASP A 161 -8.92 16.84 10.12
C ASP A 161 -7.96 16.21 11.15
N PRO A 162 -7.00 17.01 11.72
CA PRO A 162 -5.98 16.49 12.65
C PRO A 162 -6.53 15.95 13.99
N ASP A 163 -7.76 16.28 14.36
CA ASP A 163 -8.42 15.78 15.57
C ASP A 163 -9.00 14.38 15.43
N VAL A 164 -8.85 13.76 14.25
CA VAL A 164 -9.27 12.38 13.95
C VAL A 164 -8.04 11.50 13.85
N GLU A 165 -7.96 10.47 14.69
CA GLU A 165 -6.91 9.47 14.63
C GLU A 165 -7.14 8.54 13.43
N VAL A 166 -6.23 8.58 12.45
CA VAL A 166 -6.38 7.85 11.17
C VAL A 166 -6.41 6.33 11.33
N THR A 167 -5.84 5.80 12.41
CA THR A 167 -5.81 4.37 12.73
C THR A 167 -7.05 3.89 13.49
N ASP A 168 -7.87 4.82 13.99
CA ASP A 168 -9.12 4.51 14.68
C ASP A 168 -10.31 4.62 13.72
N GLY A 169 -10.74 3.47 13.21
CA GLY A 169 -11.87 3.40 12.27
C GLY A 169 -13.18 4.00 12.81
N ARG A 170 -13.40 4.00 14.15
CA ARG A 170 -14.59 4.59 14.75
C ARG A 170 -14.55 6.10 14.66
N GLN A 171 -13.39 6.72 14.87
CA GLN A 171 -13.23 8.16 14.72
C GLN A 171 -13.38 8.58 13.26
N VAL A 172 -12.83 7.79 12.32
CA VAL A 172 -12.98 8.04 10.88
C VAL A 172 -14.44 7.95 10.46
N GLU A 173 -15.17 6.92 10.89
CA GLU A 173 -16.60 6.75 10.62
C GLU A 173 -17.42 7.92 11.21
N TRP A 174 -17.10 8.33 12.44
CA TRP A 174 -17.72 9.51 13.05
C TRP A 174 -17.49 10.77 12.23
N ALA A 175 -16.27 11.00 11.74
CA ALA A 175 -15.97 12.16 10.88
C ALA A 175 -16.77 12.11 9.58
N ILE A 176 -16.88 10.93 8.95
CA ILE A 176 -17.72 10.76 7.76
C ILE A 176 -19.18 11.08 8.08
N ALA A 177 -19.71 10.55 9.17
CA ALA A 177 -21.13 10.73 9.53
C ALA A 177 -21.49 12.19 9.89
N THR A 178 -20.54 12.95 10.47
CA THR A 178 -20.82 14.29 11.03
C THR A 178 -20.31 15.45 10.17
N ARG A 179 -19.29 15.24 9.32
CA ARG A 179 -18.63 16.31 8.55
C ARG A 179 -18.82 16.19 7.05
N PHE A 180 -18.94 14.96 6.54
CA PHE A 180 -19.06 14.77 5.10
C PHE A 180 -20.44 15.16 4.58
N ARG A 181 -20.44 15.82 3.42
CA ARG A 181 -21.62 16.15 2.63
C ARG A 181 -21.40 15.72 1.20
N ALA A 182 -22.23 14.79 0.71
CA ALA A 182 -22.07 14.21 -0.62
C ALA A 182 -22.20 15.23 -1.76
N ASP A 183 -22.97 16.31 -1.56
CA ASP A 183 -23.18 17.35 -2.57
C ASP A 183 -21.91 18.16 -2.90
N ARG A 184 -20.90 18.16 -2.02
CA ARG A 184 -19.65 18.91 -2.22
C ARG A 184 -18.36 18.17 -1.80
N GLY A 185 -18.49 17.19 -0.89
CA GLY A 185 -17.35 16.45 -0.33
C GLY A 185 -17.02 15.16 -1.10
N LEU A 186 -17.84 14.77 -2.06
CA LEU A 186 -17.61 13.57 -2.86
C LEU A 186 -16.74 13.88 -4.08
N LEU A 187 -15.73 13.04 -4.31
CA LEU A 187 -14.94 13.01 -5.55
C LEU A 187 -15.11 11.64 -6.20
N ILE A 188 -15.57 11.60 -7.42
CA ILE A 188 -15.67 10.37 -8.23
C ILE A 188 -14.77 10.51 -9.45
N VAL A 189 -13.90 9.52 -9.68
CA VAL A 189 -13.02 9.45 -10.85
C VAL A 189 -13.31 8.14 -11.58
N PRO A 190 -14.21 8.16 -12.58
CA PRO A 190 -14.54 6.97 -13.36
C PRO A 190 -13.44 6.63 -14.36
N GLY A 191 -13.37 5.37 -14.78
CA GLY A 191 -12.47 4.90 -15.85
C GLY A 191 -10.99 5.03 -15.49
N ALA A 192 -10.65 4.91 -14.20
CA ALA A 192 -9.28 5.02 -13.74
C ALA A 192 -8.63 3.65 -13.60
N ALA A 193 -7.31 3.56 -13.89
CA ALA A 193 -6.55 2.35 -13.58
C ALA A 193 -6.52 2.10 -12.07
N GLY A 194 -6.83 0.89 -11.66
CA GLY A 194 -6.88 0.42 -10.28
C GLY A 194 -6.00 -0.81 -10.05
N SER A 195 -6.43 -1.67 -9.13
CA SER A 195 -5.76 -2.92 -8.80
C SER A 195 -6.46 -4.09 -9.47
N THR A 196 -5.71 -4.97 -10.12
CA THR A 196 -6.22 -6.24 -10.61
C THR A 196 -6.59 -7.21 -9.49
N LEU A 197 -6.20 -6.92 -8.24
CA LEU A 197 -6.64 -7.64 -7.05
C LEU A 197 -8.04 -7.22 -6.58
N ASP A 198 -8.55 -6.07 -7.04
CA ASP A 198 -9.89 -5.60 -6.69
C ASP A 198 -10.94 -6.47 -7.43
N PRO A 199 -11.73 -7.30 -6.71
CA PRO A 199 -12.70 -8.19 -7.36
C PRO A 199 -13.84 -7.44 -8.05
N SER A 200 -13.99 -6.15 -7.83
CA SER A 200 -15.00 -5.30 -8.46
C SER A 200 -14.45 -4.48 -9.65
N ALA A 201 -13.15 -4.56 -9.93
CA ALA A 201 -12.57 -3.94 -11.11
C ALA A 201 -12.90 -4.76 -12.38
N LEU A 202 -12.83 -4.13 -13.54
CA LEU A 202 -12.88 -4.83 -14.82
C LEU A 202 -11.64 -5.72 -15.00
N SER A 203 -11.68 -6.63 -15.95
CA SER A 203 -10.61 -7.62 -16.17
C SER A 203 -9.24 -7.02 -16.46
N ASP A 204 -9.18 -5.80 -16.96
CA ASP A 204 -7.96 -5.02 -17.22
C ASP A 204 -7.52 -4.15 -16.03
N GLY A 205 -8.27 -4.20 -14.90
CA GLY A 205 -8.02 -3.41 -13.71
C GLY A 205 -8.65 -2.01 -13.73
N GLU A 206 -9.45 -1.67 -14.74
CA GLU A 206 -10.20 -0.41 -14.74
C GLU A 206 -11.24 -0.39 -13.61
N THR A 207 -11.32 0.72 -12.89
CA THR A 207 -12.25 0.93 -11.78
C THR A 207 -12.70 2.38 -11.69
N THR A 208 -13.66 2.64 -10.81
CA THR A 208 -14.02 4.00 -10.39
C THR A 208 -13.45 4.28 -9.01
N LYS A 209 -12.69 5.37 -8.88
CA LYS A 209 -12.13 5.79 -7.58
C LYS A 209 -13.08 6.75 -6.88
N MET A 210 -13.11 6.67 -5.55
CA MET A 210 -13.96 7.52 -4.71
C MET A 210 -13.14 8.19 -3.60
N GLY A 211 -13.26 9.53 -3.51
CA GLY A 211 -12.72 10.31 -2.41
C GLY A 211 -13.84 10.93 -1.56
N ILE A 212 -13.66 10.93 -0.26
CA ILE A 212 -14.59 11.47 0.73
C ILE A 212 -13.87 12.58 1.52
N ASP A 213 -14.36 13.80 1.43
CA ASP A 213 -13.94 14.91 2.28
C ASP A 213 -14.75 14.90 3.58
N ALA A 214 -14.18 14.30 4.61
CA ALA A 214 -14.73 14.27 5.97
C ALA A 214 -14.05 15.32 6.87
N THR A 215 -13.67 16.45 6.30
CA THR A 215 -13.14 17.61 7.03
C THR A 215 -14.22 18.65 7.25
N TYR A 216 -14.11 19.43 8.34
CA TYR A 216 -15.02 20.54 8.59
C TYR A 216 -14.64 21.79 7.78
N PRO A 217 -15.59 22.67 7.40
CA PRO A 217 -15.27 23.96 6.77
C PRO A 217 -14.45 24.82 7.74
N ILE A 218 -13.37 25.45 7.27
CA ILE A 218 -12.46 26.23 8.11
C ILE A 218 -13.19 27.32 8.91
N ARG A 219 -14.17 28.00 8.27
CA ARG A 219 -14.94 29.07 8.91
C ARG A 219 -15.92 28.60 9.98
N GLU A 220 -16.22 27.30 10.03
CA GLU A 220 -17.20 26.69 10.93
C GLU A 220 -16.56 25.71 11.91
N ALA A 221 -15.25 25.71 12.09
CA ALA A 221 -14.50 24.71 12.87
C ALA A 221 -15.06 24.50 14.29
N GLU A 222 -15.48 25.58 14.96
CA GLU A 222 -16.05 25.50 16.33
C GLU A 222 -17.29 24.62 16.43
N LYS A 223 -18.13 24.58 15.37
CA LYS A 223 -19.35 23.75 15.32
C LYS A 223 -19.06 22.25 15.32
N TYR A 224 -17.88 21.87 14.87
CA TYR A 224 -17.48 20.48 14.65
C TYR A 224 -16.51 19.95 15.72
N LYS A 225 -16.25 20.73 16.76
CA LYS A 225 -15.41 20.29 17.89
C LYS A 225 -16.05 19.08 18.57
N ARG A 226 -15.27 18.03 18.68
CA ARG A 226 -15.64 16.84 19.44
C ARG A 226 -15.58 17.16 20.93
N VAL A 227 -16.59 16.77 21.66
CA VAL A 227 -16.61 16.80 23.12
C VAL A 227 -16.34 15.41 23.64
N ASP A 228 -15.19 15.20 24.21
CA ASP A 228 -14.87 13.95 24.91
C ASP A 228 -15.32 14.07 26.37
N TYR A 229 -16.22 13.21 26.79
CA TYR A 229 -16.55 13.06 28.20
C TYR A 229 -15.35 12.41 28.89
N GLN A 230 -14.66 13.16 29.72
CA GLN A 230 -13.74 12.53 30.65
C GLN A 230 -14.57 11.70 31.63
N SER A 231 -14.51 10.37 31.49
CA SER A 231 -15.07 9.42 32.46
C SER A 231 -14.20 9.34 33.71
#